data_b17e36360a5cf2a4b41a39887281e884
#
_entry.id   b17e36360a5cf2a4b41a39887281e884
#
_cell.length_a   1.000
_cell.length_b   1.000
_cell.length_c   1.000
_cell.angle_alpha   90.00
_cell.angle_beta   90.00
_cell.angle_gamma   90.00
#
_symmetry.space_group_name_H-M   'P 1'
#
loop_
_entity.id
_entity.type
_entity.pdbx_description
1 polymer ?
#
loop_
_entity_poly.entity_id
_entity_poly.type
_entity_poly.pdbx_seq_one_letter_code
_entity_poly.pdbx_strand_id
1 'polypeptide(L)'
;MKKNFLYSLLMAVAVLFTAACSKEEDKTLEGVPGTYEGRNLSVAVNNVLLDDANMSVTVSGDNRDAMTLVAKNIILGQASYTVNDVQFRVDEYDNRIFAADASTDCNQVTISGKIASGKMTLSISQEGVTGVYDTESGDLTLALNNAPFSGNASVEMQGASSSDMQMILKNVVLGADEFTLPSLTISKSTTAAASHLTREGGSLTPYNISGSAKDAYREVSVSGQIDGTGMNLTVTVKNLGDLAGSQWKIAADPQMQVPTIMLEMETAQESVQFGDGTMAPEEFVTSIRGLVGMMAAQYFSALQYLEFQADGNIALLVLDPANNGAPIQIPNELIPEGAIRWYMTEGQVMFVVDAEMINMIPGGYGEIITSFFEVKNGMVYVPLNFKKTTTGVADYLDKAFLLQALPVVKQLLAGMEIDPSIGGIITALLPQIETIVNESTVFNVGFELEKVAQ
;
A
#
# COMPACT_ATOMS: atom_id res chain seq x y z
N MET A 1 -27.63 28.43 7.50
CA MET A 1 -27.91 29.50 8.48
C MET A 1 -27.65 29.13 9.96
N LYS A 2 -27.53 27.85 10.34
CA LYS A 2 -27.24 27.46 11.75
C LYS A 2 -25.74 27.38 12.09
N LYS A 3 -24.84 27.20 11.13
CA LYS A 3 -23.40 27.07 11.35
C LYS A 3 -22.71 28.41 11.69
N ASN A 4 -23.13 29.49 11.07
CA ASN A 4 -22.54 30.81 11.34
C ASN A 4 -22.88 31.39 12.71
N PHE A 5 -23.93 30.85 13.36
CA PHE A 5 -24.31 31.27 14.69
C PHE A 5 -23.36 30.72 15.78
N LEU A 6 -22.77 29.54 15.54
CA LEU A 6 -21.84 28.92 16.49
C LEU A 6 -20.47 29.63 16.47
N TYR A 7 -20.01 30.06 15.29
CA TYR A 7 -18.75 30.85 15.16
C TYR A 7 -18.87 32.24 15.78
N SER A 8 -20.03 32.90 15.61
CA SER A 8 -20.26 34.18 16.28
C SER A 8 -20.37 34.03 17.80
N LEU A 9 -20.81 32.88 18.29
CA LEU A 9 -20.84 32.58 19.72
C LEU A 9 -19.43 32.29 20.28
N LEU A 10 -18.58 31.59 19.56
CA LEU A 10 -17.16 31.35 19.92
C LEU A 10 -16.35 32.66 19.89
N MET A 11 -16.53 33.50 18.86
CA MET A 11 -15.92 34.84 18.78
C MET A 11 -16.46 35.77 19.90
N ALA A 12 -17.75 35.69 20.24
CA ALA A 12 -18.32 36.44 21.32
C ALA A 12 -17.76 36.03 22.69
N VAL A 13 -17.47 34.74 22.88
CA VAL A 13 -16.79 34.24 24.09
C VAL A 13 -15.37 34.79 24.17
N ALA A 14 -14.61 34.83 23.06
CA ALA A 14 -13.27 35.42 23.04
C ALA A 14 -13.24 36.93 23.32
N VAL A 15 -14.27 37.68 22.91
CA VAL A 15 -14.36 39.14 23.13
C VAL A 15 -14.82 39.52 24.57
N LEU A 16 -15.56 38.64 25.24
CA LEU A 16 -15.98 38.86 26.64
C LEU A 16 -14.81 38.74 27.65
N PHE A 17 -13.65 38.28 27.23
CA PHE A 17 -12.46 38.17 28.09
C PHE A 17 -11.79 39.49 28.47
N THR A 18 -12.22 40.62 27.97
CA THR A 18 -11.52 41.91 28.20
C THR A 18 -12.09 42.76 29.30
N ALA A 19 -13.15 42.36 30.02
CA ALA A 19 -13.91 43.30 30.88
C ALA A 19 -14.13 42.85 32.34
N ALA A 20 -13.33 41.96 32.92
CA ALA A 20 -13.50 41.65 34.35
C ALA A 20 -12.20 41.78 35.15
N CYS A 21 -11.82 42.99 35.53
CA CYS A 21 -10.88 43.23 36.63
C CYS A 21 -11.67 43.48 37.94
N SER A 22 -11.84 42.45 38.78
CA SER A 22 -12.15 42.62 40.19
C SER A 22 -11.14 41.83 41.02
N LYS A 23 -10.62 42.50 42.07
CA LYS A 23 -9.69 41.89 43.02
C LYS A 23 -10.47 40.91 43.91
N GLU A 24 -10.39 39.63 43.61
CA GLU A 24 -10.74 38.55 44.52
C GLU A 24 -9.55 37.59 44.66
N GLU A 25 -9.41 36.98 45.84
CA GLU A 25 -8.40 35.98 46.16
C GLU A 25 -8.36 34.91 45.09
N ASP A 26 -7.17 34.52 44.71
CA ASP A 26 -6.90 33.75 43.51
C ASP A 26 -7.37 32.29 43.57
N LYS A 27 -8.67 32.07 43.47
CA LYS A 27 -9.31 30.76 43.38
C LYS A 27 -9.22 30.14 41.97
N THR A 28 -8.53 30.79 41.05
CA THR A 28 -8.53 30.43 39.64
C THR A 28 -7.99 29.02 39.39
N LEU A 29 -7.06 28.54 40.22
CA LEU A 29 -6.45 27.22 40.09
C LEU A 29 -7.16 26.13 40.92
N GLU A 30 -8.16 26.46 41.72
CA GLU A 30 -8.87 25.45 42.51
C GLU A 30 -9.55 24.43 41.58
N GLY A 31 -9.10 23.16 41.65
CA GLY A 31 -9.62 22.06 40.82
C GLY A 31 -9.15 22.07 39.37
N VAL A 32 -8.15 22.90 38.98
CA VAL A 32 -7.61 22.95 37.64
C VAL A 32 -6.51 21.91 37.41
N PRO A 33 -5.46 21.79 38.23
CA PRO A 33 -4.43 20.80 38.05
C PRO A 33 -4.99 19.38 38.20
N GLY A 34 -4.67 18.51 37.21
CA GLY A 34 -5.10 17.12 37.21
C GLY A 34 -5.18 16.53 35.83
N THR A 35 -5.62 15.27 35.77
CA THR A 35 -5.85 14.56 34.51
C THR A 35 -7.34 14.38 34.28
N TYR A 36 -7.79 14.77 33.11
CA TYR A 36 -9.16 14.66 32.63
C TYR A 36 -9.21 13.56 31.57
N GLU A 37 -10.05 12.56 31.78
CA GLU A 37 -10.18 11.40 30.87
C GLU A 37 -11.57 10.76 30.98
N GLY A 38 -11.96 9.94 30.05
CA GLY A 38 -13.23 9.23 30.04
C GLY A 38 -14.41 10.17 30.20
N ARG A 39 -15.29 9.93 31.20
CA ARG A 39 -16.50 10.73 31.45
C ARG A 39 -16.25 12.18 31.91
N ASN A 40 -15.02 12.48 32.28
CA ASN A 40 -14.62 13.81 32.73
C ASN A 40 -13.98 14.66 31.64
N LEU A 41 -13.89 14.11 30.41
CA LEU A 41 -13.33 14.78 29.24
C LEU A 41 -14.32 14.72 28.07
N SER A 42 -14.57 15.84 27.44
CA SER A 42 -15.31 15.94 26.18
C SER A 42 -14.49 16.80 25.22
N VAL A 43 -14.16 16.28 24.06
CA VAL A 43 -13.28 16.93 23.08
C VAL A 43 -13.97 17.03 21.74
N ALA A 44 -13.91 18.19 21.11
CA ALA A 44 -14.26 18.39 19.72
C ALA A 44 -13.05 18.94 18.95
N VAL A 45 -12.69 18.31 17.84
CA VAL A 45 -11.68 18.79 16.91
C VAL A 45 -12.37 19.17 15.60
N ASN A 46 -12.14 20.38 15.14
CA ASN A 46 -12.81 20.96 13.97
C ASN A 46 -14.33 20.76 13.98
N ASN A 47 -14.94 20.96 15.16
CA ASN A 47 -16.37 20.77 15.43
C ASN A 47 -16.87 19.31 15.36
N VAL A 48 -15.99 18.33 15.25
CA VAL A 48 -16.32 16.91 15.34
C VAL A 48 -16.02 16.41 16.74
N LEU A 49 -17.04 15.87 17.42
CA LEU A 49 -16.85 15.27 18.74
C LEU A 49 -16.04 13.98 18.59
N LEU A 50 -14.97 13.88 19.35
CA LEU A 50 -14.16 12.66 19.41
C LEU A 50 -14.73 11.70 20.45
N ASP A 51 -14.75 10.43 20.13
CA ASP A 51 -15.15 9.33 21.01
C ASP A 51 -14.05 8.26 21.04
N ASP A 52 -12.94 8.57 21.71
CA ASP A 52 -11.83 7.63 21.91
C ASP A 52 -11.57 7.46 23.42
N ALA A 53 -11.64 6.22 23.88
CA ALA A 53 -11.43 5.87 25.30
C ALA A 53 -10.00 6.16 25.81
N ASN A 54 -9.03 6.34 24.91
CA ASN A 54 -7.62 6.59 25.25
C ASN A 54 -7.25 8.07 25.30
N MET A 55 -8.22 8.96 25.06
CA MET A 55 -7.99 10.41 25.16
C MET A 55 -7.78 10.85 26.60
N SER A 56 -6.80 11.72 26.82
CA SER A 56 -6.63 12.40 28.10
C SER A 56 -6.03 13.79 27.93
N VAL A 57 -6.35 14.65 28.89
CA VAL A 57 -5.74 15.98 29.03
C VAL A 57 -5.23 16.12 30.45
N THR A 58 -3.93 16.37 30.59
CA THR A 58 -3.31 16.65 31.89
C THR A 58 -2.97 18.14 31.95
N VAL A 59 -3.44 18.79 32.99
CA VAL A 59 -3.11 20.20 33.32
C VAL A 59 -2.22 20.21 34.53
N SER A 60 -1.08 20.89 34.45
CA SER A 60 -0.12 21.00 35.53
C SER A 60 0.45 22.43 35.62
N GLY A 61 0.90 22.80 36.82
CA GLY A 61 1.47 24.09 37.13
C GLY A 61 0.85 24.66 38.39
N ASP A 62 1.45 25.72 38.92
CA ASP A 62 1.02 26.45 40.14
C ASP A 62 0.76 27.94 39.87
N ASN A 63 0.95 28.36 38.61
CA ASN A 63 0.71 29.72 38.19
C ASN A 63 -0.40 29.76 37.10
N ARG A 64 -1.52 30.41 37.38
CA ARG A 64 -2.65 30.52 36.44
C ARG A 64 -2.32 31.10 35.08
N ASP A 65 -1.25 31.90 34.99
CA ASP A 65 -0.82 32.58 33.78
C ASP A 65 0.25 31.77 33.00
N ALA A 66 0.70 30.63 33.56
CA ALA A 66 1.73 29.81 32.99
C ALA A 66 1.52 28.29 33.27
N MET A 67 0.35 27.79 32.96
CA MET A 67 0.03 26.37 33.12
C MET A 67 0.52 25.57 31.90
N THR A 68 0.81 24.29 32.10
CA THR A 68 1.11 23.35 31.02
C THR A 68 -0.09 22.43 30.82
N LEU A 69 -0.49 22.27 29.55
CA LEU A 69 -1.52 21.34 29.11
C LEU A 69 -0.89 20.29 28.22
N VAL A 70 -1.09 19.01 28.55
CA VAL A 70 -0.66 17.87 27.74
C VAL A 70 -1.90 17.13 27.24
N ALA A 71 -2.16 17.20 25.94
CA ALA A 71 -3.22 16.47 25.26
C ALA A 71 -2.67 15.18 24.66
N LYS A 72 -3.27 14.03 24.99
CA LYS A 72 -2.89 12.72 24.42
C LYS A 72 -4.01 12.17 23.56
N ASN A 73 -3.66 11.66 22.39
CA ASN A 73 -4.56 11.06 21.40
C ASN A 73 -5.74 11.98 21.01
N ILE A 74 -5.48 13.28 20.92
CA ILE A 74 -6.49 14.31 20.65
C ILE A 74 -6.13 15.10 19.40
N ILE A 75 -4.88 15.56 19.30
CA ILE A 75 -4.40 16.31 18.14
C ILE A 75 -4.11 15.32 17.02
N LEU A 76 -4.76 15.48 15.87
CA LEU A 76 -4.57 14.59 14.72
C LEU A 76 -3.09 14.48 14.33
N GLY A 77 -2.64 13.28 14.09
CA GLY A 77 -1.26 12.97 13.72
C GLY A 77 -0.25 13.04 14.89
N GLN A 78 -0.71 13.14 16.16
CA GLN A 78 0.18 13.23 17.32
C GLN A 78 -0.34 12.43 18.52
N ALA A 79 0.47 11.49 19.01
CA ALA A 79 0.13 10.72 20.21
C ALA A 79 0.10 11.58 21.47
N SER A 80 0.89 12.67 21.53
CA SER A 80 0.92 13.60 22.66
C SER A 80 1.30 15.00 22.18
N TYR A 81 0.58 15.99 22.65
CA TYR A 81 0.83 17.39 22.33
C TYR A 81 0.90 18.22 23.61
N THR A 82 1.94 19.03 23.76
CA THR A 82 2.16 19.87 24.94
C THR A 82 2.03 21.33 24.59
N VAL A 83 1.21 22.05 25.36
CA VAL A 83 1.04 23.49 25.27
C VAL A 83 1.47 24.09 26.60
N ASN A 84 2.44 24.99 26.54
CA ASN A 84 2.93 25.75 27.69
C ASN A 84 2.27 27.11 27.77
N ASP A 85 2.42 27.76 28.91
CA ASP A 85 1.96 29.14 29.19
C ASP A 85 0.47 29.35 28.93
N VAL A 86 -0.33 28.30 29.19
CA VAL A 86 -1.79 28.37 29.13
C VAL A 86 -2.32 29.20 30.26
N GLN A 87 -3.09 30.22 29.92
CA GLN A 87 -3.67 31.14 30.91
C GLN A 87 -5.10 30.73 31.27
N PHE A 88 -5.34 30.54 32.55
CA PHE A 88 -6.67 30.24 33.10
C PHE A 88 -7.34 31.46 33.68
N ARG A 89 -8.65 31.57 33.47
CA ARG A 89 -9.51 32.63 33.99
C ARG A 89 -10.79 32.04 34.56
N VAL A 90 -11.49 32.78 35.41
CA VAL A 90 -12.79 32.40 35.94
C VAL A 90 -13.87 33.17 35.16
N ASP A 91 -14.90 32.48 34.69
CA ASP A 91 -16.06 33.10 34.05
C ASP A 91 -17.11 33.53 35.13
N GLU A 92 -18.18 34.17 34.70
CA GLU A 92 -19.27 34.65 35.56
C GLU A 92 -20.05 33.55 36.33
N TYR A 93 -19.85 32.27 35.90
CA TYR A 93 -20.47 31.07 36.47
C TYR A 93 -19.48 30.25 37.32
N ASP A 94 -18.35 30.83 37.72
CA ASP A 94 -17.27 30.16 38.47
C ASP A 94 -16.62 28.98 37.75
N ASN A 95 -16.71 28.91 36.43
CA ASN A 95 -15.96 27.93 35.64
C ASN A 95 -14.57 28.43 35.31
N ARG A 96 -13.60 27.50 35.15
CA ARG A 96 -12.24 27.80 34.69
C ARG A 96 -12.21 27.67 33.19
N ILE A 97 -11.88 28.75 32.52
CA ILE A 97 -11.83 28.86 31.08
C ILE A 97 -10.42 29.21 30.66
N PHE A 98 -10.02 28.70 29.49
CA PHE A 98 -8.71 28.98 28.89
C PHE A 98 -8.78 28.98 27.37
N ALA A 99 -7.85 29.71 26.78
CA ALA A 99 -7.54 29.62 25.35
C ALA A 99 -6.04 29.68 25.18
N ALA A 100 -5.55 28.91 24.23
CA ALA A 100 -4.13 28.84 23.89
C ALA A 100 -3.95 28.70 22.39
N ASP A 101 -2.91 29.34 21.87
CA ASP A 101 -2.39 29.09 20.52
C ASP A 101 -1.23 28.11 20.64
N ALA A 102 -1.37 26.98 19.99
CA ALA A 102 -0.40 25.90 20.00
C ALA A 102 0.17 25.66 18.59
N SER A 103 0.09 26.68 17.73
CA SER A 103 0.56 26.60 16.35
C SER A 103 2.05 26.33 16.24
N THR A 104 2.40 25.55 15.21
CA THR A 104 3.79 25.25 14.80
C THR A 104 4.08 25.87 13.44
N ASP A 105 5.25 25.58 12.88
CA ASP A 105 5.64 26.08 11.55
C ASP A 105 4.81 25.47 10.39
N CYS A 106 4.16 24.31 10.63
CA CYS A 106 3.37 23.61 9.63
C CYS A 106 1.93 23.29 10.05
N ASN A 107 1.54 23.59 11.30
CA ASN A 107 0.18 23.39 11.79
C ASN A 107 -0.28 24.63 12.58
N GLN A 108 -1.50 25.06 12.35
CA GLN A 108 -2.19 26.05 13.16
C GLN A 108 -3.13 25.31 14.10
N VAL A 109 -2.89 25.41 15.40
CA VAL A 109 -3.68 24.72 16.43
C VAL A 109 -4.14 25.75 17.47
N THR A 110 -5.44 25.99 17.52
CA THR A 110 -6.05 26.83 18.55
C THR A 110 -6.86 25.96 19.47
N ILE A 111 -6.60 26.07 20.76
CA ILE A 111 -7.27 25.28 21.79
C ILE A 111 -8.09 26.25 22.69
N SER A 112 -9.33 25.92 22.92
CA SER A 112 -10.15 26.58 23.94
C SER A 112 -10.80 25.52 24.82
N GLY A 113 -10.90 25.80 26.11
CA GLY A 113 -11.46 24.86 27.06
C GLY A 113 -12.16 25.49 28.24
N LYS A 114 -12.99 24.65 28.89
CA LYS A 114 -13.74 24.99 30.06
C LYS A 114 -13.70 23.82 31.04
N ILE A 115 -13.40 24.10 32.28
CA ILE A 115 -13.52 23.16 33.40
C ILE A 115 -14.67 23.60 34.28
N ALA A 116 -15.66 22.73 34.41
CA ALA A 116 -16.86 22.97 35.25
C ALA A 116 -17.15 21.71 36.05
N SER A 117 -17.27 21.84 37.39
CA SER A 117 -17.58 20.73 38.30
C SER A 117 -16.68 19.48 38.06
N GLY A 118 -15.37 19.67 37.85
CA GLY A 118 -14.40 18.60 37.66
C GLY A 118 -14.45 17.93 36.27
N LYS A 119 -15.19 18.49 35.32
CA LYS A 119 -15.26 18.03 33.93
C LYS A 119 -14.66 19.08 33.03
N MET A 120 -13.85 18.59 32.05
CA MET A 120 -13.26 19.43 31.00
C MET A 120 -14.02 19.27 29.70
N THR A 121 -14.35 20.38 29.06
CA THR A 121 -14.78 20.44 27.66
C THR A 121 -13.72 21.18 26.89
N LEU A 122 -13.24 20.56 25.78
CA LEU A 122 -12.17 21.08 24.94
C LEU A 122 -12.68 21.25 23.52
N SER A 123 -12.41 22.40 22.94
CA SER A 123 -12.62 22.65 21.49
C SER A 123 -11.28 23.01 20.87
N ILE A 124 -10.92 22.29 19.83
CA ILE A 124 -9.67 22.43 19.10
C ILE A 124 -9.99 22.76 17.66
N SER A 125 -9.40 23.82 17.13
CA SER A 125 -9.32 24.09 15.71
C SER A 125 -7.91 23.75 15.26
N GLN A 126 -7.81 22.77 14.36
CA GLN A 126 -6.53 22.33 13.79
C GLN A 126 -6.59 22.47 12.27
N GLU A 127 -5.65 23.23 11.74
CA GLU A 127 -5.44 23.41 10.31
C GLU A 127 -3.94 23.23 10.01
N GLY A 128 -3.60 22.57 8.91
CA GLY A 128 -2.20 22.40 8.53
C GLY A 128 -1.91 21.08 7.83
N VAL A 129 -0.69 20.62 8.00
CA VAL A 129 -0.15 19.48 7.26
C VAL A 129 -0.51 18.14 7.88
N THR A 130 -0.65 18.06 9.21
CA THR A 130 -0.97 16.80 9.89
C THR A 130 -2.43 16.41 9.72
N GLY A 131 -2.67 15.11 9.53
CA GLY A 131 -4.01 14.58 9.34
C GLY A 131 -4.01 13.34 8.47
N VAL A 132 -5.21 12.86 8.17
CA VAL A 132 -5.45 11.75 7.25
C VAL A 132 -6.13 12.30 6.00
N TYR A 133 -5.59 11.97 4.87
CA TYR A 133 -6.10 12.31 3.54
C TYR A 133 -6.42 11.01 2.82
N ASP A 134 -7.58 10.91 2.20
CA ASP A 134 -7.97 9.70 1.50
C ASP A 134 -8.67 9.99 0.16
N THR A 135 -8.58 9.00 -0.73
CA THR A 135 -9.18 9.11 -2.07
C THR A 135 -10.70 9.00 -2.04
N GLU A 136 -11.28 8.40 -1.01
CA GLU A 136 -12.72 8.18 -0.88
C GLU A 136 -13.45 9.47 -0.45
N SER A 137 -12.87 10.22 0.49
CA SER A 137 -13.38 11.55 0.87
C SER A 137 -13.14 12.61 -0.22
N GLY A 138 -12.19 12.34 -1.12
CA GLY A 138 -11.80 13.24 -2.21
C GLY A 138 -10.86 14.36 -1.79
N ASP A 139 -10.28 14.29 -0.59
CA ASP A 139 -9.25 15.22 -0.12
C ASP A 139 -7.82 14.75 -0.44
N LEU A 140 -7.67 13.55 -1.05
CA LEU A 140 -6.43 13.04 -1.62
C LEU A 140 -6.56 12.87 -3.13
N THR A 141 -5.72 13.59 -3.88
CA THR A 141 -5.45 13.29 -5.29
C THR A 141 -4.08 12.66 -5.41
N LEU A 142 -4.02 11.44 -5.94
CA LEU A 142 -2.82 10.63 -5.97
C LEU A 142 -2.43 10.25 -7.40
N ALA A 143 -1.14 10.41 -7.72
CA ALA A 143 -0.52 9.81 -8.89
C ALA A 143 0.54 8.79 -8.45
N LEU A 144 0.55 7.61 -9.06
CA LEU A 144 1.55 6.58 -8.84
C LEU A 144 2.37 6.39 -10.13
N ASN A 145 3.70 6.58 -10.04
CA ASN A 145 4.60 6.51 -11.18
C ASN A 145 4.12 7.37 -12.37
N ASN A 146 3.65 8.60 -12.07
CA ASN A 146 3.09 9.58 -13.01
C ASN A 146 1.74 9.18 -13.65
N ALA A 147 1.15 8.05 -13.30
CA ALA A 147 -0.20 7.69 -13.72
C ALA A 147 -1.22 8.04 -12.62
N PRO A 148 -2.44 8.51 -12.95
CA PRO A 148 -3.49 8.71 -11.97
C PRO A 148 -3.77 7.41 -11.21
N PHE A 149 -3.84 7.49 -9.89
CA PHE A 149 -4.15 6.34 -9.05
C PHE A 149 -5.67 6.12 -9.00
N SER A 150 -6.09 4.89 -9.28
CA SER A 150 -7.48 4.48 -9.25
C SER A 150 -7.67 3.41 -8.17
N GLY A 151 -7.97 3.79 -6.96
CA GLY A 151 -8.15 2.83 -5.87
C GLY A 151 -8.40 3.55 -4.56
N ASN A 152 -8.73 2.78 -3.52
CA ASN A 152 -8.87 3.32 -2.17
C ASN A 152 -7.49 3.38 -1.52
N ALA A 153 -7.00 4.58 -1.32
CA ALA A 153 -5.73 4.86 -0.67
C ALA A 153 -5.89 5.93 0.39
N SER A 154 -5.05 5.88 1.40
CA SER A 154 -4.94 6.98 2.37
C SER A 154 -3.50 7.33 2.68
N VAL A 155 -3.29 8.57 3.04
CA VAL A 155 -2.00 9.14 3.44
C VAL A 155 -2.18 9.77 4.81
N GLU A 156 -1.42 9.29 5.77
CA GLU A 156 -1.42 9.84 7.11
C GLU A 156 -0.16 10.66 7.35
N MET A 157 -0.34 11.94 7.68
CA MET A 157 0.74 12.86 8.03
C MET A 157 0.84 12.98 9.54
N GLN A 158 1.99 12.63 10.10
CA GLN A 158 2.23 12.64 11.55
C GLN A 158 3.47 13.46 11.87
N GLY A 159 3.41 14.27 12.93
CA GLY A 159 4.52 15.09 13.40
C GLY A 159 4.06 16.40 14.04
N ALA A 160 4.86 16.94 14.96
CA ALA A 160 4.57 18.20 15.62
C ALA A 160 5.03 19.41 14.80
N SER A 161 6.12 19.27 14.06
CA SER A 161 6.76 20.35 13.29
C SER A 161 7.28 19.83 11.94
N SER A 162 7.68 20.75 11.08
CA SER A 162 8.27 20.40 9.77
C SER A 162 9.54 19.56 9.87
N SER A 163 10.21 19.54 11.01
CA SER A 163 11.46 18.81 11.22
C SER A 163 11.27 17.36 11.67
N ASP A 164 10.09 17.00 12.16
CA ASP A 164 9.77 15.65 12.68
C ASP A 164 8.61 14.99 11.94
N MET A 165 8.22 15.55 10.79
CA MET A 165 7.12 15.05 9.99
C MET A 165 7.45 13.73 9.31
N GLN A 166 6.55 12.77 9.42
CA GLN A 166 6.55 11.50 8.71
C GLN A 166 5.26 11.31 7.93
N MET A 167 5.31 10.44 6.94
CA MET A 167 4.14 10.06 6.12
C MET A 167 3.98 8.55 6.12
N ILE A 168 2.74 8.10 6.29
CA ILE A 168 2.37 6.69 6.14
C ILE A 168 1.44 6.58 4.94
N LEU A 169 1.89 5.86 3.92
CA LEU A 169 1.12 5.53 2.73
C LEU A 169 0.39 4.22 2.96
N LYS A 170 -0.94 4.19 2.83
CA LYS A 170 -1.75 2.98 3.01
C LYS A 170 -2.41 2.59 1.70
N ASN A 171 -2.26 1.34 1.30
CA ASN A 171 -2.76 0.78 0.02
C ASN A 171 -2.26 1.52 -1.23
N VAL A 172 -1.09 2.13 -1.19
CA VAL A 172 -0.48 2.86 -2.31
C VAL A 172 0.65 2.07 -2.94
N VAL A 173 1.52 1.51 -2.10
CA VAL A 173 2.74 0.84 -2.53
C VAL A 173 2.44 -0.64 -2.74
N LEU A 174 2.60 -1.12 -3.96
CA LEU A 174 2.34 -2.51 -4.30
C LEU A 174 3.16 -3.46 -3.41
N GLY A 175 2.48 -4.42 -2.77
CA GLY A 175 3.11 -5.38 -1.85
C GLY A 175 3.43 -4.83 -0.46
N ALA A 176 2.85 -3.68 -0.09
CA ALA A 176 2.88 -3.17 1.26
C ALA A 176 1.52 -2.56 1.62
N ASP A 177 0.86 -3.09 2.65
CA ASP A 177 -0.38 -2.49 3.14
C ASP A 177 -0.14 -1.08 3.68
N GLU A 178 1.02 -0.89 4.32
CA GLU A 178 1.50 0.40 4.79
C GLU A 178 2.98 0.59 4.45
N PHE A 179 3.36 1.79 4.03
CA PHE A 179 4.75 2.18 3.79
C PHE A 179 5.04 3.52 4.45
N THR A 180 6.04 3.55 5.34
CA THR A 180 6.38 4.74 6.11
C THR A 180 7.59 5.47 5.52
N LEU A 181 7.43 6.78 5.30
CA LEU A 181 8.51 7.71 5.04
C LEU A 181 8.82 8.44 6.37
N PRO A 182 9.91 8.10 7.05
CA PRO A 182 10.16 8.56 8.43
C PRO A 182 10.62 10.02 8.51
N SER A 183 10.93 10.63 7.38
CA SER A 183 11.40 12.01 7.32
C SER A 183 10.95 12.66 6.03
N LEU A 184 10.32 13.83 6.15
CA LEU A 184 9.86 14.63 5.04
C LEU A 184 10.50 16.02 5.06
N THR A 185 10.65 16.60 3.88
CA THR A 185 10.93 18.02 3.73
C THR A 185 9.61 18.74 3.48
N ILE A 186 9.26 19.67 4.36
CA ILE A 186 8.05 20.48 4.27
C ILE A 186 8.45 21.95 4.17
N SER A 187 7.90 22.66 3.22
CA SER A 187 8.15 24.09 3.04
C SER A 187 6.90 24.83 2.60
N LYS A 188 6.71 26.04 3.10
CA LYS A 188 5.63 26.89 2.62
C LYS A 188 5.82 27.19 1.14
N SER A 189 4.75 27.06 0.35
CA SER A 189 4.80 27.40 -1.05
C SER A 189 4.94 28.90 -1.21
N THR A 190 5.92 29.32 -2.00
CA THR A 190 6.12 30.76 -2.34
C THR A 190 5.30 31.17 -3.55
N THR A 191 4.72 30.23 -4.29
CA THR A 191 3.78 30.51 -5.36
C THR A 191 2.46 30.88 -4.72
N ALA A 192 1.98 32.09 -4.95
CA ALA A 192 0.63 32.47 -4.61
C ALA A 192 -0.32 31.57 -5.41
N ALA A 193 -0.70 30.45 -4.84
CA ALA A 193 -1.81 29.66 -5.33
C ALA A 193 -3.03 30.59 -5.30
N ALA A 194 -3.79 30.62 -6.38
CA ALA A 194 -5.09 31.28 -6.40
C ALA A 194 -5.81 30.83 -5.13
N SER A 195 -6.23 31.81 -4.33
CA SER A 195 -6.86 31.58 -3.04
C SER A 195 -8.03 30.61 -3.20
N HIS A 196 -7.78 29.34 -2.96
CA HIS A 196 -8.84 28.37 -2.80
C HIS A 196 -9.39 28.61 -1.40
N LEU A 197 -10.66 28.95 -1.36
CA LEU A 197 -11.40 29.10 -0.12
C LEU A 197 -11.38 27.73 0.56
N THR A 198 -10.86 27.69 1.79
CA THR A 198 -11.00 26.50 2.63
C THR A 198 -12.47 26.14 2.76
N ARG A 199 -12.77 24.88 3.03
CA ARG A 199 -14.12 24.37 3.26
C ARG A 199 -14.95 25.20 4.24
N GLU A 200 -14.33 26.15 4.98
CA GLU A 200 -14.90 27.07 5.98
C GLU A 200 -14.36 28.50 5.91
N GLY A 201 -13.78 28.94 4.80
CA GLY A 201 -13.47 30.37 4.57
C GLY A 201 -12.11 30.88 5.08
N GLY A 202 -11.21 30.00 5.52
CA GLY A 202 -9.80 30.31 5.81
C GLY A 202 -8.93 30.12 4.56
N SER A 203 -7.89 30.94 4.37
CA SER A 203 -6.88 30.73 3.33
C SER A 203 -5.68 30.06 3.97
N LEU A 204 -5.54 28.74 3.81
CA LEU A 204 -4.30 28.06 4.20
C LEU A 204 -3.18 28.38 3.21
N THR A 205 -2.01 28.67 3.74
CA THR A 205 -0.80 28.75 2.92
C THR A 205 -0.48 27.35 2.45
N PRO A 206 -0.37 27.10 1.13
CA PRO A 206 0.00 25.78 0.64
C PRO A 206 1.38 25.36 1.13
N TYR A 207 1.56 24.07 1.40
CA TYR A 207 2.83 23.46 1.78
C TYR A 207 3.27 22.49 0.70
N ASN A 208 4.51 22.61 0.25
CA ASN A 208 5.17 21.63 -0.58
C ASN A 208 5.74 20.52 0.30
N ILE A 209 5.61 19.29 -0.15
CA ILE A 209 6.06 18.08 0.55
C ILE A 209 6.97 17.31 -0.37
N SER A 210 8.07 16.80 0.16
CA SER A 210 8.91 15.82 -0.52
C SER A 210 9.61 14.92 0.49
N GLY A 211 9.91 13.70 0.07
CA GLY A 211 10.62 12.75 0.90
C GLY A 211 10.91 11.47 0.16
N SER A 212 11.78 10.63 0.73
CA SER A 212 12.03 9.30 0.22
C SER A 212 12.41 8.35 1.35
N ALA A 213 12.07 7.07 1.16
CA ALA A 213 12.50 5.99 2.01
C ALA A 213 12.71 4.73 1.17
N LYS A 214 13.48 3.78 1.69
CA LYS A 214 13.63 2.49 1.03
C LYS A 214 13.64 1.35 2.02
N ASP A 215 13.11 0.23 1.58
CA ASP A 215 13.24 -1.07 2.24
C ASP A 215 14.21 -1.98 1.46
N ALA A 216 14.19 -3.29 1.75
CA ALA A 216 15.04 -4.26 1.07
C ALA A 216 14.69 -4.45 -0.42
N TYR A 217 13.46 -4.13 -0.82
CA TYR A 217 12.90 -4.49 -2.12
C TYR A 217 12.55 -3.29 -2.99
N ARG A 218 12.37 -2.11 -2.40
CA ARG A 218 11.90 -0.92 -3.13
C ARG A 218 12.40 0.38 -2.52
N GLU A 219 12.46 1.40 -3.36
CA GLU A 219 12.65 2.79 -2.97
C GLU A 219 11.36 3.55 -3.32
N VAL A 220 10.83 4.28 -2.36
CA VAL A 220 9.62 5.09 -2.52
C VAL A 220 9.97 6.54 -2.32
N SER A 221 9.62 7.39 -3.28
CA SER A 221 9.76 8.84 -3.15
C SER A 221 8.40 9.51 -3.35
N VAL A 222 8.22 10.61 -2.66
CA VAL A 222 6.99 11.40 -2.74
C VAL A 222 7.32 12.84 -3.05
N SER A 223 6.44 13.48 -3.80
CA SER A 223 6.44 14.93 -4.01
C SER A 223 5.00 15.40 -4.17
N GLY A 224 4.67 16.54 -3.58
CA GLY A 224 3.29 17.02 -3.64
C GLY A 224 3.07 18.31 -2.91
N GLN A 225 1.80 18.66 -2.76
CA GLN A 225 1.34 19.87 -2.10
C GLN A 225 0.12 19.57 -1.25
N ILE A 226 0.08 20.17 -0.08
CA ILE A 226 -1.12 20.26 0.77
C ILE A 226 -1.61 21.70 0.74
N ASP A 227 -2.89 21.88 0.52
CA ASP A 227 -3.57 23.16 0.62
C ASP A 227 -4.87 23.04 1.43
N GLY A 228 -5.65 24.11 1.53
CA GLY A 228 -6.91 24.08 2.27
C GLY A 228 -8.01 23.21 1.68
N THR A 229 -7.79 22.56 0.53
CA THR A 229 -8.74 21.66 -0.12
C THR A 229 -8.37 20.18 0.02
N GLY A 230 -7.09 19.90 0.32
CA GLY A 230 -6.59 18.54 0.46
C GLY A 230 -5.13 18.40 0.07
N MET A 231 -4.76 17.18 -0.30
CA MET A 231 -3.41 16.79 -0.71
C MET A 231 -3.38 16.35 -2.17
N ASN A 232 -2.44 16.92 -2.92
CA ASN A 232 -2.04 16.42 -4.24
C ASN A 232 -0.67 15.77 -4.11
N LEU A 233 -0.57 14.47 -4.32
CA LEU A 233 0.64 13.69 -4.09
C LEU A 233 1.02 12.86 -5.32
N THR A 234 2.28 12.94 -5.72
CA THR A 234 2.89 12.00 -6.64
C THR A 234 3.79 11.06 -5.85
N VAL A 235 3.54 9.77 -5.96
CA VAL A 235 4.34 8.70 -5.39
C VAL A 235 5.08 8.00 -6.50
N THR A 236 6.39 7.90 -6.38
CA THR A 236 7.22 7.14 -7.31
C THR A 236 7.78 5.94 -6.56
N VAL A 237 7.46 4.75 -7.04
CA VAL A 237 7.97 3.47 -6.52
C VAL A 237 8.96 2.91 -7.52
N LYS A 238 10.14 2.55 -7.01
CA LYS A 238 11.18 1.89 -7.79
C LYS A 238 11.54 0.58 -7.11
N ASN A 239 11.28 -0.53 -7.80
CA ASN A 239 11.72 -1.84 -7.37
C ASN A 239 13.25 -1.94 -7.40
N LEU A 240 13.81 -2.66 -6.45
CA LEU A 240 15.24 -2.89 -6.30
C LEU A 240 15.58 -4.37 -6.55
N GLY A 241 16.86 -4.65 -6.70
CA GLY A 241 17.38 -6.00 -6.88
C GLY A 241 17.72 -6.36 -8.34
N ASP A 242 18.13 -7.60 -8.56
CA ASP A 242 18.74 -8.06 -9.80
C ASP A 242 17.76 -8.09 -11.00
N LEU A 243 16.45 -8.15 -10.73
CA LEU A 243 15.41 -8.14 -11.76
C LEU A 243 15.09 -6.74 -12.26
N ALA A 244 15.15 -5.75 -11.40
CA ALA A 244 14.71 -4.39 -11.73
C ALA A 244 15.51 -3.78 -12.88
N GLY A 245 14.82 -3.30 -13.91
CA GLY A 245 15.41 -2.71 -15.10
C GLY A 245 16.16 -3.71 -15.98
N SER A 246 15.82 -5.01 -15.93
CA SER A 246 16.50 -6.03 -16.71
C SER A 246 15.53 -6.84 -17.58
N GLN A 247 16.07 -7.34 -18.70
CA GLN A 247 15.36 -8.19 -19.64
C GLN A 247 15.76 -9.64 -19.45
N TRP A 248 14.77 -10.51 -19.50
CA TRP A 248 14.92 -11.95 -19.30
C TRP A 248 14.18 -12.69 -20.39
N LYS A 249 14.73 -13.79 -20.83
CA LYS A 249 14.08 -14.73 -21.73
C LYS A 249 14.00 -16.09 -21.08
N ILE A 250 13.04 -16.90 -21.49
CA ILE A 250 13.01 -18.31 -21.09
C ILE A 250 14.25 -18.98 -21.71
N ALA A 251 15.05 -19.63 -20.87
CA ALA A 251 16.22 -20.36 -21.34
C ALA A 251 15.77 -21.51 -22.25
N ALA A 252 16.51 -21.75 -23.30
CA ALA A 252 16.25 -22.86 -24.23
C ALA A 252 17.20 -24.05 -23.95
N ASP A 253 16.63 -25.23 -23.95
CA ASP A 253 17.43 -26.45 -23.91
C ASP A 253 18.35 -26.49 -25.16
N PRO A 254 19.67 -26.63 -25.00
CA PRO A 254 20.61 -26.54 -26.11
C PRO A 254 20.44 -27.62 -27.17
N GLN A 255 19.87 -28.77 -26.81
CA GLN A 255 19.71 -29.91 -27.69
C GLN A 255 18.35 -29.94 -28.37
N MET A 256 17.29 -29.67 -27.62
CA MET A 256 15.91 -29.77 -28.09
C MET A 256 15.34 -28.43 -28.60
N GLN A 257 16.00 -27.31 -28.29
CA GLN A 257 15.54 -25.96 -28.66
C GLN A 257 14.12 -25.66 -28.15
N VAL A 258 13.76 -26.23 -27.01
CA VAL A 258 12.49 -25.98 -26.30
C VAL A 258 12.76 -25.23 -25.00
N PRO A 259 11.73 -24.58 -24.38
CA PRO A 259 11.87 -23.98 -23.07
C PRO A 259 12.46 -24.92 -22.03
N THR A 260 13.47 -24.45 -21.30
CA THR A 260 14.09 -25.22 -20.23
C THR A 260 13.17 -25.20 -19.02
N ILE A 261 12.67 -26.38 -18.66
CA ILE A 261 11.81 -26.57 -17.50
C ILE A 261 12.69 -26.87 -16.29
N MET A 262 12.55 -26.05 -15.25
CA MET A 262 13.02 -26.38 -13.92
C MET A 262 12.04 -27.38 -13.32
N LEU A 263 12.49 -28.60 -13.01
CA LEU A 263 11.74 -29.60 -12.30
C LEU A 263 12.65 -30.22 -11.24
N GLU A 264 12.28 -30.04 -9.97
CA GLU A 264 12.95 -30.66 -8.83
C GLU A 264 11.99 -31.61 -8.15
N MET A 265 12.45 -32.80 -7.89
CA MET A 265 11.71 -33.81 -7.18
C MET A 265 12.63 -34.54 -6.19
N GLU A 266 12.20 -34.61 -4.94
CA GLU A 266 12.79 -35.47 -3.93
C GLU A 266 11.73 -36.44 -3.45
N THR A 267 12.04 -37.72 -3.45
CA THR A 267 11.15 -38.78 -3.02
C THR A 267 11.94 -39.91 -2.37
N ALA A 268 11.30 -40.60 -1.43
CA ALA A 268 11.83 -41.82 -0.83
C ALA A 268 11.56 -43.08 -1.68
N GLN A 269 10.80 -42.93 -2.78
CA GLN A 269 10.47 -44.06 -3.68
C GLN A 269 11.67 -44.38 -4.56
N GLU A 270 12.00 -45.67 -4.69
CA GLU A 270 13.04 -46.16 -5.61
C GLU A 270 12.58 -46.11 -7.06
N SER A 271 11.28 -46.15 -7.33
CA SER A 271 10.66 -46.01 -8.62
C SER A 271 9.27 -45.37 -8.53
N VAL A 272 8.89 -44.65 -9.60
CA VAL A 272 7.58 -44.02 -9.75
C VAL A 272 6.81 -44.65 -10.90
N GLN A 273 5.49 -44.77 -10.77
CA GLN A 273 4.60 -45.26 -11.82
C GLN A 273 4.38 -44.13 -12.83
N PHE A 274 4.72 -44.38 -14.10
CA PHE A 274 4.51 -43.42 -15.18
C PHE A 274 4.19 -44.14 -16.49
N GLY A 275 3.05 -43.84 -17.07
CA GLY A 275 2.49 -44.60 -18.18
C GLY A 275 2.13 -46.04 -17.75
N ASP A 276 2.45 -47.01 -18.57
CA ASP A 276 2.18 -48.45 -18.29
C ASP A 276 3.36 -49.10 -17.55
N GLY A 277 4.36 -48.35 -17.12
CA GLY A 277 5.57 -48.87 -16.49
C GLY A 277 5.99 -48.10 -15.24
N THR A 278 7.08 -48.59 -14.64
CA THR A 278 7.78 -47.89 -13.57
C THR A 278 9.14 -47.38 -14.08
N MET A 279 9.58 -46.26 -13.60
CA MET A 279 10.90 -45.70 -13.95
C MET A 279 11.55 -45.07 -12.69
N ALA A 280 12.86 -44.87 -12.77
CA ALA A 280 13.57 -44.14 -11.72
C ALA A 280 13.09 -42.69 -11.63
N PRO A 281 13.10 -42.08 -10.42
CA PRO A 281 12.68 -40.68 -10.23
C PRO A 281 13.41 -39.70 -11.19
N GLU A 282 14.69 -39.89 -11.43
CA GLU A 282 15.49 -39.06 -12.35
C GLU A 282 15.06 -39.18 -13.82
N GLU A 283 14.68 -40.41 -14.24
CA GLU A 283 14.14 -40.67 -15.59
C GLU A 283 12.75 -40.00 -15.73
N PHE A 284 11.93 -40.06 -14.69
CA PHE A 284 10.64 -39.38 -14.65
C PHE A 284 10.83 -37.84 -14.80
N VAL A 285 11.73 -37.25 -14.00
CA VAL A 285 12.04 -35.81 -14.08
C VAL A 285 12.48 -35.43 -15.51
N THR A 286 13.35 -36.22 -16.12
CA THR A 286 13.83 -35.98 -17.50
C THR A 286 12.70 -36.07 -18.52
N SER A 287 11.83 -37.06 -18.38
CA SER A 287 10.70 -37.28 -19.29
C SER A 287 9.67 -36.16 -19.21
N ILE A 288 9.34 -35.73 -17.99
CA ILE A 288 8.40 -34.62 -17.75
C ILE A 288 8.99 -33.28 -18.24
N ARG A 289 10.27 -33.02 -18.01
CA ARG A 289 10.92 -31.81 -18.55
C ARG A 289 10.78 -31.74 -20.07
N GLY A 290 11.06 -32.84 -20.75
CA GLY A 290 10.92 -32.91 -22.22
C GLY A 290 9.47 -32.69 -22.68
N LEU A 291 8.50 -33.35 -22.03
CA LEU A 291 7.10 -33.23 -22.41
C LEU A 291 6.57 -31.81 -22.17
N VAL A 292 6.79 -31.25 -20.97
CA VAL A 292 6.36 -29.90 -20.63
C VAL A 292 7.06 -28.84 -21.45
N GLY A 293 8.38 -29.03 -21.76
CA GLY A 293 9.14 -28.15 -22.64
C GLY A 293 8.58 -28.09 -24.05
N MET A 294 8.23 -29.25 -24.63
CA MET A 294 7.58 -29.29 -25.95
C MET A 294 6.21 -28.61 -25.96
N MET A 295 5.40 -28.82 -24.93
CA MET A 295 4.10 -28.12 -24.79
C MET A 295 4.31 -26.63 -24.65
N ALA A 296 5.22 -26.21 -23.77
CA ALA A 296 5.52 -24.80 -23.52
C ALA A 296 6.04 -24.09 -24.78
N ALA A 297 6.81 -24.75 -25.61
CA ALA A 297 7.31 -24.19 -26.87
C ALA A 297 6.19 -23.68 -27.79
N GLN A 298 5.04 -24.35 -27.80
CA GLN A 298 3.89 -23.94 -28.58
C GLN A 298 3.32 -22.58 -28.15
N TYR A 299 3.34 -22.28 -26.85
CA TYR A 299 2.78 -21.05 -26.31
C TYR A 299 3.79 -19.92 -26.23
N PHE A 300 5.05 -20.24 -25.94
CA PHE A 300 6.10 -19.24 -25.72
C PHE A 300 6.99 -18.98 -26.94
N SER A 301 6.71 -19.59 -28.09
CA SER A 301 7.54 -19.43 -29.31
C SER A 301 7.61 -17.97 -29.80
N ALA A 302 6.57 -17.18 -29.57
CA ALA A 302 6.53 -15.78 -29.96
C ALA A 302 7.15 -14.85 -28.89
N LEU A 303 7.22 -15.29 -27.63
CA LEU A 303 7.75 -14.47 -26.53
C LEU A 303 9.28 -14.42 -26.62
N GLN A 304 9.84 -13.24 -26.80
CA GLN A 304 11.28 -13.02 -26.85
C GLN A 304 11.87 -12.66 -25.50
N TYR A 305 11.27 -11.67 -24.84
CA TYR A 305 11.77 -11.15 -23.56
C TYR A 305 10.63 -10.77 -22.64
N LEU A 306 10.91 -10.92 -21.35
CA LEU A 306 10.21 -10.28 -20.25
C LEU A 306 11.09 -9.13 -19.74
N GLU A 307 10.60 -7.93 -19.71
CA GLU A 307 11.31 -6.81 -19.08
C GLU A 307 10.67 -6.46 -17.75
N PHE A 308 11.42 -6.65 -16.69
CA PHE A 308 11.03 -6.24 -15.34
C PHE A 308 11.37 -4.77 -15.16
N GLN A 309 10.47 -3.88 -15.48
CA GLN A 309 10.69 -2.45 -15.36
C GLN A 309 10.84 -2.04 -13.89
N ALA A 310 11.70 -1.06 -13.63
CA ALA A 310 12.00 -0.65 -12.26
C ALA A 310 10.78 -0.02 -11.55
N ASP A 311 9.84 0.54 -12.30
CA ASP A 311 8.58 1.11 -11.79
C ASP A 311 7.53 0.05 -11.39
N GLY A 312 7.86 -1.23 -11.56
CA GLY A 312 6.99 -2.36 -11.22
C GLY A 312 6.12 -2.84 -12.37
N ASN A 313 6.22 -2.26 -13.56
CA ASN A 313 5.54 -2.79 -14.75
C ASN A 313 6.32 -3.95 -15.35
N ILE A 314 5.63 -4.83 -16.09
CA ILE A 314 6.24 -5.84 -16.94
C ILE A 314 5.92 -5.50 -18.38
N ALA A 315 6.96 -5.39 -19.19
CA ALA A 315 6.83 -5.33 -20.64
C ALA A 315 7.10 -6.70 -21.24
N LEU A 316 6.21 -7.14 -22.12
CA LEU A 316 6.36 -8.37 -22.91
C LEU A 316 6.81 -7.98 -24.33
N LEU A 317 7.96 -8.49 -24.75
CA LEU A 317 8.47 -8.29 -26.09
C LEU A 317 8.27 -9.57 -26.89
N VAL A 318 7.60 -9.43 -28.03
CA VAL A 318 7.31 -10.56 -28.93
C VAL A 318 7.94 -10.34 -30.30
N LEU A 319 8.10 -11.41 -31.04
CA LEU A 319 8.53 -11.32 -32.43
C LEU A 319 7.44 -10.64 -33.28
N ASP A 320 7.81 -9.61 -34.02
CA ASP A 320 6.94 -9.03 -35.04
C ASP A 320 7.14 -9.76 -36.39
N PRO A 321 6.17 -10.58 -36.82
CA PRO A 321 6.29 -11.28 -38.11
C PRO A 321 6.33 -10.30 -39.29
N ALA A 322 5.75 -9.10 -39.13
CA ALA A 322 5.73 -8.09 -40.19
C ALA A 322 7.05 -7.32 -40.31
N ASN A 323 7.94 -7.39 -39.32
CA ASN A 323 9.21 -6.68 -39.27
C ASN A 323 10.40 -7.62 -39.13
N ASN A 324 10.41 -8.68 -39.95
CA ASN A 324 11.48 -9.70 -40.01
C ASN A 324 11.84 -10.32 -38.65
N GLY A 325 10.88 -10.43 -37.74
CA GLY A 325 11.08 -10.98 -36.39
C GLY A 325 11.83 -10.05 -35.44
N ALA A 326 11.85 -8.72 -35.65
CA ALA A 326 12.37 -7.78 -34.68
C ALA A 326 11.50 -7.80 -33.45
N PRO A 327 12.07 -7.75 -32.22
CA PRO A 327 11.28 -7.67 -31.00
C PRO A 327 10.47 -6.37 -30.95
N ILE A 328 9.18 -6.48 -30.65
CA ILE A 328 8.30 -5.36 -30.36
C ILE A 328 7.62 -5.59 -29.02
N GLN A 329 7.35 -4.51 -28.30
CA GLN A 329 6.46 -4.57 -27.16
C GLN A 329 5.05 -4.87 -27.63
N ILE A 330 4.32 -5.72 -26.90
CA ILE A 330 2.91 -5.96 -27.19
C ILE A 330 2.16 -4.63 -27.12
N PRO A 331 1.35 -4.29 -28.13
CA PRO A 331 0.62 -3.03 -28.15
C PRO A 331 -0.30 -2.88 -26.93
N ASN A 332 -0.43 -1.65 -26.42
CA ASN A 332 -1.26 -1.34 -25.24
C ASN A 332 -2.75 -1.63 -25.46
N GLU A 333 -3.20 -1.76 -26.70
CA GLU A 333 -4.56 -2.19 -27.04
C GLU A 333 -4.83 -3.66 -26.68
N LEU A 334 -3.73 -4.48 -26.63
CA LEU A 334 -3.82 -5.89 -26.25
C LEU A 334 -3.47 -6.11 -24.77
N ILE A 335 -2.45 -5.45 -24.29
CA ILE A 335 -2.04 -5.48 -22.87
C ILE A 335 -1.82 -4.04 -22.42
N PRO A 336 -2.79 -3.43 -21.75
CA PRO A 336 -2.65 -2.07 -21.23
C PRO A 336 -1.44 -1.91 -20.31
N GLU A 337 -0.82 -0.76 -20.36
CA GLU A 337 0.24 -0.42 -19.41
C GLU A 337 -0.25 -0.57 -17.95
N GLY A 338 0.54 -1.24 -17.11
CA GLY A 338 0.17 -1.51 -15.72
C GLY A 338 -0.81 -2.68 -15.52
N ALA A 339 -1.25 -3.36 -16.58
CA ALA A 339 -2.10 -4.54 -16.47
C ALA A 339 -1.34 -5.77 -15.95
N ILE A 340 -0.04 -5.80 -16.13
CA ILE A 340 0.85 -6.79 -15.51
C ILE A 340 1.94 -6.03 -14.75
N ARG A 341 1.98 -6.25 -13.43
CA ARG A 341 2.97 -5.64 -12.54
C ARG A 341 3.71 -6.70 -11.75
N TRP A 342 4.78 -6.27 -11.12
CA TRP A 342 5.59 -7.15 -10.29
C TRP A 342 6.18 -6.41 -9.10
N TYR A 343 6.47 -7.15 -8.05
CA TYR A 343 7.29 -6.73 -6.93
C TYR A 343 7.96 -7.94 -6.28
N MET A 344 8.99 -7.69 -5.48
CA MET A 344 9.67 -8.74 -4.71
C MET A 344 9.24 -8.71 -3.25
N THR A 345 9.17 -9.89 -2.66
CA THR A 345 9.11 -10.14 -1.23
C THR A 345 10.24 -11.09 -0.84
N GLU A 346 10.29 -11.52 0.42
CA GLU A 346 11.29 -12.49 0.86
C GLU A 346 11.12 -13.83 0.13
N GLY A 347 12.05 -14.13 -0.77
CA GLY A 347 12.12 -15.39 -1.51
C GLY A 347 11.12 -15.56 -2.66
N GLN A 348 10.29 -14.54 -2.96
CA GLN A 348 9.27 -14.62 -4.00
C GLN A 348 9.26 -13.39 -4.90
N VAL A 349 8.86 -13.61 -6.14
CA VAL A 349 8.42 -12.57 -7.07
C VAL A 349 6.90 -12.65 -7.17
N MET A 350 6.23 -11.54 -6.86
CA MET A 350 4.79 -11.44 -7.00
C MET A 350 4.46 -10.82 -8.35
N PHE A 351 3.72 -11.54 -9.17
CA PHE A 351 3.06 -10.97 -10.35
C PHE A 351 1.67 -10.51 -9.96
N VAL A 352 1.31 -9.33 -10.39
CA VAL A 352 0.00 -8.73 -10.14
C VAL A 352 -0.63 -8.44 -11.48
N VAL A 353 -1.68 -9.18 -11.81
CA VAL A 353 -2.31 -9.18 -13.12
C VAL A 353 -3.73 -8.64 -12.98
N ASP A 354 -4.13 -7.79 -13.92
CA ASP A 354 -5.51 -7.30 -13.98
C ASP A 354 -6.48 -8.50 -14.15
N ALA A 355 -7.46 -8.61 -13.27
CA ALA A 355 -8.43 -9.70 -13.29
C ALA A 355 -9.27 -9.69 -14.59
N GLU A 356 -9.53 -8.52 -15.18
CA GLU A 356 -10.25 -8.43 -16.45
C GLU A 356 -9.44 -9.08 -17.58
N MET A 357 -8.12 -8.91 -17.60
CA MET A 357 -7.26 -9.60 -18.57
C MET A 357 -7.32 -11.12 -18.44
N ILE A 358 -7.29 -11.63 -17.22
CA ILE A 358 -7.40 -13.06 -16.98
C ILE A 358 -8.76 -13.58 -17.44
N ASN A 359 -9.83 -12.81 -17.20
CA ASN A 359 -11.19 -13.15 -17.62
C ASN A 359 -11.39 -13.08 -19.14
N MET A 360 -10.52 -12.41 -19.90
CA MET A 360 -10.52 -12.45 -21.36
C MET A 360 -10.03 -13.79 -21.93
N ILE A 361 -9.46 -14.66 -21.11
CA ILE A 361 -9.04 -16.01 -21.55
C ILE A 361 -10.27 -16.77 -22.02
N PRO A 362 -10.30 -17.23 -23.30
CA PRO A 362 -11.48 -17.90 -23.87
C PRO A 362 -11.85 -19.15 -23.09
N GLY A 363 -13.15 -19.53 -23.13
CA GLY A 363 -13.61 -20.78 -22.54
C GLY A 363 -14.01 -20.69 -21.05
N GLY A 364 -14.07 -19.49 -20.47
CA GLY A 364 -14.45 -19.30 -19.04
C GLY A 364 -13.35 -19.68 -18.06
N TYR A 365 -12.14 -19.89 -18.56
CA TYR A 365 -11.00 -20.31 -17.72
C TYR A 365 -10.49 -19.20 -16.79
N GLY A 366 -10.76 -17.96 -17.11
CA GLY A 366 -10.33 -16.82 -16.28
C GLY A 366 -10.89 -16.88 -14.86
N GLU A 367 -12.19 -17.14 -14.70
CA GLU A 367 -12.82 -17.29 -13.39
C GLU A 367 -12.19 -18.44 -12.56
N ILE A 368 -11.85 -19.53 -13.25
CA ILE A 368 -11.21 -20.67 -12.63
C ILE A 368 -9.80 -20.30 -12.18
N ILE A 369 -9.00 -19.66 -13.02
CA ILE A 369 -7.64 -19.20 -12.69
C ILE A 369 -7.69 -18.22 -11.52
N THR A 370 -8.56 -17.24 -11.56
CA THR A 370 -8.70 -16.25 -10.49
C THR A 370 -9.12 -16.87 -9.14
N SER A 371 -9.83 -18.00 -9.16
CA SER A 371 -10.23 -18.70 -7.93
C SER A 371 -9.06 -19.28 -7.11
N PHE A 372 -7.86 -19.42 -7.70
CA PHE A 372 -6.66 -19.93 -7.01
C PHE A 372 -5.83 -18.88 -6.32
N PHE A 373 -5.98 -17.66 -6.75
CA PHE A 373 -5.11 -16.59 -6.33
C PHE A 373 -5.88 -15.57 -5.48
N GLU A 374 -5.15 -14.83 -4.67
CA GLU A 374 -5.72 -13.68 -3.98
C GLU A 374 -6.16 -12.64 -5.02
N VAL A 375 -7.41 -12.19 -4.90
CA VAL A 375 -7.94 -11.08 -5.71
C VAL A 375 -8.24 -9.92 -4.79
N LYS A 376 -7.55 -8.80 -5.00
CA LYS A 376 -7.72 -7.56 -4.24
C LYS A 376 -7.76 -6.38 -5.21
N ASN A 377 -8.77 -5.54 -5.09
CA ASN A 377 -8.95 -4.34 -5.94
C ASN A 377 -8.91 -4.62 -7.45
N GLY A 378 -9.52 -5.72 -7.91
CA GLY A 378 -9.53 -6.10 -9.31
C GLY A 378 -8.22 -6.67 -9.86
N MET A 379 -7.22 -6.88 -9.00
CA MET A 379 -5.93 -7.45 -9.36
C MET A 379 -5.76 -8.85 -8.75
N VAL A 380 -5.18 -9.75 -9.52
CA VAL A 380 -4.86 -11.13 -9.14
C VAL A 380 -3.38 -11.20 -8.77
N TYR A 381 -3.09 -11.72 -7.58
CA TYR A 381 -1.75 -11.83 -7.03
C TYR A 381 -1.21 -13.24 -7.20
N VAL A 382 -0.22 -13.40 -8.07
CA VAL A 382 0.40 -14.69 -8.40
C VAL A 382 1.79 -14.79 -7.78
N PRO A 383 1.95 -15.55 -6.67
CA PRO A 383 3.26 -15.74 -6.07
C PRO A 383 4.07 -16.77 -6.86
N LEU A 384 5.27 -16.40 -7.27
CA LEU A 384 6.25 -17.30 -7.84
C LEU A 384 7.46 -17.39 -6.92
N ASN A 385 7.82 -18.58 -6.51
CA ASN A 385 9.07 -18.81 -5.81
C ASN A 385 10.24 -18.56 -6.76
N PHE A 386 11.31 -17.99 -6.25
CA PHE A 386 12.41 -17.50 -7.04
C PHE A 386 13.74 -18.00 -6.49
N LYS A 387 14.59 -18.55 -7.34
CA LYS A 387 15.95 -18.93 -6.94
C LYS A 387 16.96 -18.64 -8.04
N LYS A 388 18.20 -18.35 -7.63
CA LYS A 388 19.32 -18.25 -8.56
C LYS A 388 19.73 -19.63 -9.05
N THR A 389 19.97 -19.73 -10.36
CA THR A 389 20.53 -20.92 -11.02
C THR A 389 21.94 -20.63 -11.51
N THR A 390 22.60 -21.62 -12.10
CA THR A 390 23.93 -21.44 -12.68
C THR A 390 23.94 -20.55 -13.93
N THR A 391 22.83 -20.50 -14.65
CA THR A 391 22.68 -19.75 -15.92
C THR A 391 21.88 -18.47 -15.79
N GLY A 392 21.13 -18.33 -14.68
CA GLY A 392 20.28 -17.18 -14.47
C GLY A 392 19.45 -17.31 -13.20
N VAL A 393 18.16 -17.40 -13.36
CA VAL A 393 17.19 -17.57 -12.28
C VAL A 393 16.13 -18.58 -12.70
N ALA A 394 15.47 -19.21 -11.75
CA ALA A 394 14.27 -19.99 -11.99
C ALA A 394 13.11 -19.40 -11.18
N ASP A 395 11.98 -19.25 -11.84
CA ASP A 395 10.68 -19.06 -11.21
C ASP A 395 9.97 -20.41 -11.13
N TYR A 396 9.34 -20.70 -9.99
CA TYR A 396 8.71 -22.00 -9.84
C TYR A 396 7.51 -21.97 -8.89
N LEU A 397 6.61 -22.90 -9.14
CA LEU A 397 5.50 -23.28 -8.28
C LEU A 397 5.93 -24.48 -7.43
N ASP A 398 5.70 -24.40 -6.13
CA ASP A 398 6.05 -25.47 -5.21
C ASP A 398 4.97 -26.55 -5.13
N LYS A 399 5.30 -27.64 -4.43
CA LYS A 399 4.40 -28.78 -4.20
C LYS A 399 3.05 -28.35 -3.64
N ALA A 400 3.03 -27.43 -2.68
CA ALA A 400 1.80 -27.01 -2.00
C ALA A 400 0.84 -26.33 -2.99
N PHE A 401 1.36 -25.42 -3.82
CA PHE A 401 0.60 -24.79 -4.87
C PHE A 401 0.12 -25.80 -5.93
N LEU A 402 0.99 -26.70 -6.36
CA LEU A 402 0.65 -27.69 -7.38
C LEU A 402 -0.49 -28.62 -6.94
N LEU A 403 -0.51 -29.03 -5.66
CA LEU A 403 -1.60 -29.85 -5.12
C LEU A 403 -2.94 -29.11 -5.09
N GLN A 404 -2.94 -27.81 -4.89
CA GLN A 404 -4.15 -26.99 -4.98
C GLN A 404 -4.59 -26.80 -6.44
N ALA A 405 -3.64 -26.63 -7.36
CA ALA A 405 -3.91 -26.38 -8.78
C ALA A 405 -4.33 -27.63 -9.56
N LEU A 406 -3.84 -28.83 -9.19
CA LEU A 406 -4.08 -30.07 -9.92
C LEU A 406 -5.56 -30.40 -10.18
N PRO A 407 -6.50 -30.28 -9.21
CA PRO A 407 -7.93 -30.53 -9.47
C PRO A 407 -8.49 -29.65 -10.57
N VAL A 408 -8.00 -28.44 -10.69
CA VAL A 408 -8.47 -27.46 -11.65
C VAL A 408 -7.80 -27.63 -13.00
N VAL A 409 -6.52 -27.90 -13.02
CA VAL A 409 -5.86 -28.33 -14.26
C VAL A 409 -6.60 -29.51 -14.86
N LYS A 410 -7.05 -30.47 -14.07
CA LYS A 410 -7.91 -31.58 -14.53
C LYS A 410 -9.24 -31.07 -15.12
N GLN A 411 -9.90 -30.14 -14.46
CA GLN A 411 -11.17 -29.58 -14.94
C GLN A 411 -10.97 -28.77 -16.25
N LEU A 412 -9.90 -27.96 -16.30
CA LEU A 412 -9.52 -27.19 -17.50
C LEU A 412 -9.26 -28.13 -18.69
N LEU A 413 -8.44 -29.14 -18.49
CA LEU A 413 -8.10 -30.11 -19.56
C LEU A 413 -9.31 -30.92 -20.04
N ALA A 414 -10.25 -31.20 -19.15
CA ALA A 414 -11.51 -31.87 -19.52
C ALA A 414 -12.42 -31.02 -20.39
N GLY A 415 -12.30 -29.70 -20.33
CA GLY A 415 -13.08 -28.72 -21.11
C GLY A 415 -12.38 -28.22 -22.39
N MET A 416 -11.09 -28.48 -22.54
CA MET A 416 -10.31 -28.03 -23.72
C MET A 416 -10.48 -28.99 -24.91
N GLU A 417 -10.66 -28.45 -26.11
CA GLU A 417 -10.47 -29.19 -27.35
C GLU A 417 -8.99 -29.43 -27.59
N ILE A 418 -8.41 -30.39 -26.89
CA ILE A 418 -7.00 -30.81 -27.08
C ILE A 418 -6.98 -31.87 -28.19
N ASP A 419 -5.93 -31.85 -29.03
CA ASP A 419 -5.70 -32.92 -29.99
C ASP A 419 -5.86 -34.29 -29.30
N PRO A 420 -6.71 -35.18 -29.83
CA PRO A 420 -7.05 -36.44 -29.14
C PRO A 420 -5.82 -37.30 -28.78
N SER A 421 -4.73 -37.18 -29.55
CA SER A 421 -3.47 -37.92 -29.27
C SER A 421 -2.76 -37.35 -28.02
N ILE A 422 -2.77 -36.04 -27.83
CA ILE A 422 -2.15 -35.36 -26.71
C ILE A 422 -3.10 -35.40 -25.47
N GLY A 423 -4.38 -35.17 -25.70
CA GLY A 423 -5.41 -35.18 -24.65
C GLY A 423 -5.51 -36.54 -23.96
N GLY A 424 -5.43 -37.63 -24.70
CA GLY A 424 -5.41 -38.98 -24.17
C GLY A 424 -4.22 -39.25 -23.25
N ILE A 425 -3.01 -38.80 -23.68
CA ILE A 425 -1.80 -38.94 -22.87
C ILE A 425 -1.90 -38.13 -21.58
N ILE A 426 -2.28 -36.88 -21.68
CA ILE A 426 -2.42 -35.99 -20.48
C ILE A 426 -3.43 -36.56 -19.50
N THR A 427 -4.61 -36.98 -19.97
CA THR A 427 -5.67 -37.52 -19.10
C THR A 427 -5.22 -38.82 -18.41
N ALA A 428 -4.43 -39.64 -19.06
CA ALA A 428 -3.90 -40.88 -18.48
C ALA A 428 -2.78 -40.59 -17.44
N LEU A 429 -1.98 -39.56 -17.65
CA LEU A 429 -0.83 -39.26 -16.80
C LEU A 429 -1.17 -38.39 -15.58
N LEU A 430 -2.20 -37.55 -15.66
CA LEU A 430 -2.56 -36.62 -14.58
C LEU A 430 -2.79 -37.31 -13.21
N PRO A 431 -3.51 -38.43 -13.10
CA PRO A 431 -3.66 -39.11 -11.82
C PRO A 431 -2.34 -39.65 -11.26
N GLN A 432 -1.43 -40.08 -12.16
CA GLN A 432 -0.11 -40.56 -11.77
C GLN A 432 0.78 -39.42 -11.29
N ILE A 433 0.76 -38.28 -11.98
CA ILE A 433 1.46 -37.06 -11.57
C ILE A 433 0.97 -36.60 -10.18
N GLU A 434 -0.34 -36.63 -9.95
CA GLU A 434 -0.90 -36.27 -8.64
C GLU A 434 -0.38 -37.20 -7.52
N THR A 435 -0.30 -38.49 -7.79
CA THR A 435 0.25 -39.46 -6.85
C THR A 435 1.73 -39.19 -6.58
N ILE A 436 2.53 -38.95 -7.62
CA ILE A 436 3.96 -38.65 -7.52
C ILE A 436 4.18 -37.36 -6.73
N VAL A 437 3.41 -36.30 -7.02
CA VAL A 437 3.50 -35.04 -6.29
C VAL A 437 3.17 -35.26 -4.81
N ASN A 438 2.12 -36.01 -4.49
CA ASN A 438 1.74 -36.32 -3.10
C ASN A 438 2.82 -37.06 -2.34
N GLU A 439 3.46 -38.06 -2.97
CA GLU A 439 4.46 -38.94 -2.36
C GLU A 439 5.87 -38.32 -2.32
N SER A 440 6.11 -37.24 -3.07
CA SER A 440 7.38 -36.51 -3.05
C SER A 440 7.49 -35.63 -1.80
N THR A 441 8.69 -35.48 -1.25
CA THR A 441 8.98 -34.48 -0.19
C THR A 441 9.15 -33.08 -0.76
N VAL A 442 9.75 -32.99 -1.94
CA VAL A 442 9.90 -31.78 -2.74
C VAL A 442 9.37 -32.03 -4.14
N PHE A 443 8.58 -31.12 -4.66
CA PHE A 443 8.16 -31.12 -6.07
C PHE A 443 7.96 -29.67 -6.51
N ASN A 444 8.91 -29.15 -7.29
CA ASN A 444 8.94 -27.78 -7.78
C ASN A 444 8.97 -27.79 -9.31
N VAL A 445 8.10 -27.01 -9.93
CA VAL A 445 8.00 -26.88 -11.40
C VAL A 445 8.00 -25.41 -11.80
N GLY A 446 8.84 -25.07 -12.78
CA GLY A 446 8.91 -23.70 -13.30
C GLY A 446 9.73 -23.59 -14.56
N PHE A 447 10.10 -22.36 -14.89
CA PHE A 447 10.94 -22.07 -16.06
C PHE A 447 12.30 -21.53 -15.61
N GLU A 448 13.34 -21.92 -16.33
CA GLU A 448 14.61 -21.21 -16.23
C GLU A 448 14.59 -19.96 -17.10
N LEU A 449 15.01 -18.85 -16.50
CA LEU A 449 15.16 -17.57 -17.17
C LEU A 449 16.65 -17.24 -17.27
N GLU A 450 17.09 -16.83 -18.44
CA GLU A 450 18.42 -16.28 -18.63
C GLU A 450 18.36 -14.77 -18.88
N LYS A 451 19.31 -14.05 -18.29
CA LYS A 451 19.39 -12.61 -18.47
C LYS A 451 19.88 -12.29 -19.86
N VAL A 452 19.15 -11.42 -20.55
CA VAL A 452 19.57 -10.92 -21.86
C VAL A 452 20.71 -9.93 -21.64
N ALA A 453 21.84 -10.16 -22.31
CA ALA A 453 22.95 -9.22 -22.29
C ALA A 453 22.48 -7.91 -22.98
N GLN A 454 22.57 -6.80 -22.28
CA GLN A 454 22.31 -5.48 -22.83
C GLN A 454 23.45 -5.01 -23.70
#